data_9968aab9dcd920eb68233d45053cb754
#
_entry.id   9968aab9dcd920eb68233d45053cb754
#
_cell.length_a   1.000
_cell.length_b   1.000
_cell.length_c   1.000
_cell.angle_alpha   90.00
_cell.angle_beta   90.00
_cell.angle_gamma   90.00
#
_symmetry.space_group_name_H-M   'P 1'
#
loop_
_entity.id
_entity.type
_entity.pdbx_description
1 polymer ?
#
loop_
_entity_poly.entity_id
_entity_poly.type
_entity_poly.pdbx_seq_one_letter_code
_entity_poly.pdbx_strand_id
1 'polypeptide(L)'
;VVSRILPQEDMPFMPDGTPLDIVLNPLGVPSRMNIGQVLEVHLGYAAKTLGYKVATPIFDGASYEDIREELIKAGLDPEGKSWLYDGRTGERFDNKVTVGYVYFLKLHHLVDDKIHARSTGPYSLVTQQPLGGKAQFGGQRFGEMEVWALEAYGAAYTLQEILTVKSDDVTG
;
A
#
# COMPACT_ATOMS: atom_id res chain seq x y z
N VAL A 1 -0.11 0.33 -0.52
CA VAL A 1 -0.91 0.93 -1.61
C VAL A 1 -0.27 0.62 -2.94
N VAL A 2 -1.05 0.15 -3.90
CA VAL A 2 -0.57 -0.14 -5.25
C VAL A 2 -0.42 1.19 -6.03
N SER A 3 0.76 1.44 -6.58
CA SER A 3 1.03 2.64 -7.37
C SER A 3 0.89 2.41 -8.88
N ARG A 4 1.29 1.24 -9.36
CA ARG A 4 1.19 0.87 -10.78
C ARG A 4 0.86 -0.60 -10.94
N ILE A 5 0.12 -0.91 -11.99
CA ILE A 5 -0.13 -2.27 -12.44
C ILE A 5 0.46 -2.37 -13.85
N LEU A 6 1.36 -3.32 -14.04
CA LEU A 6 2.07 -3.53 -15.30
C LEU A 6 1.76 -4.93 -15.86
N PRO A 7 1.77 -5.11 -17.18
CA PRO A 7 1.72 -6.45 -17.77
C PRO A 7 2.97 -7.25 -17.39
N GLN A 8 2.84 -8.57 -17.42
CA GLN A 8 3.90 -9.49 -17.00
C GLN A 8 5.20 -9.30 -17.80
N GLU A 9 5.10 -9.01 -19.08
CA GLU A 9 6.26 -8.80 -19.96
C GLU A 9 7.06 -7.55 -19.66
N ASP A 10 6.46 -6.55 -18.99
CA ASP A 10 7.15 -5.31 -18.59
C ASP A 10 7.82 -5.41 -17.22
N MET A 11 7.55 -6.48 -16.48
CA MET A 11 8.14 -6.69 -15.16
C MET A 11 9.59 -7.15 -15.26
N PRO A 12 10.45 -6.73 -14.33
CA PRO A 12 11.81 -7.29 -14.24
C PRO A 12 11.77 -8.82 -14.11
N PHE A 13 12.76 -9.49 -14.67
CA PHE A 13 12.83 -10.95 -14.63
C PHE A 13 14.18 -11.46 -14.16
N MET A 14 14.16 -12.68 -13.61
CA MET A 14 15.35 -13.41 -13.17
C MET A 14 16.14 -13.93 -14.37
N PRO A 15 17.42 -14.33 -14.18
CA PRO A 15 18.24 -14.90 -15.27
C PRO A 15 17.63 -16.16 -15.91
N ASP A 16 16.78 -16.89 -15.21
CA ASP A 16 16.07 -18.07 -15.73
C ASP A 16 14.79 -17.71 -16.52
N GLY A 17 14.45 -16.41 -16.61
CA GLY A 17 13.27 -15.92 -17.29
C GLY A 17 12.03 -15.78 -16.43
N THR A 18 12.08 -16.12 -15.14
CA THR A 18 10.94 -15.97 -14.22
C THR A 18 10.69 -14.49 -13.93
N PRO A 19 9.51 -13.93 -14.27
CA PRO A 19 9.21 -12.55 -13.96
C PRO A 19 8.91 -12.34 -12.49
N LEU A 20 9.14 -11.13 -11.99
CA LEU A 20 8.71 -10.74 -10.65
C LEU A 20 7.22 -10.46 -10.63
N ASP A 21 6.56 -10.85 -9.55
CA ASP A 21 5.12 -10.58 -9.34
C ASP A 21 4.88 -9.21 -8.73
N ILE A 22 5.74 -8.79 -7.80
CA ILE A 22 5.61 -7.52 -7.07
C ILE A 22 6.99 -6.88 -6.93
N VAL A 23 7.05 -5.57 -7.13
CA VAL A 23 8.22 -4.73 -6.85
C VAL A 23 7.86 -3.77 -5.73
N LEU A 24 8.66 -3.77 -4.67
CA LEU A 24 8.45 -2.93 -3.49
C LEU A 24 9.42 -1.76 -3.45
N ASN A 25 8.93 -0.61 -2.99
CA ASN A 25 9.77 0.56 -2.80
C ASN A 25 10.59 0.41 -1.51
N PRO A 26 11.94 0.48 -1.57
CA PRO A 26 12.79 0.35 -0.39
C PRO A 26 12.63 1.48 0.64
N LEU A 27 12.06 2.63 0.26
CA LEU A 27 11.76 3.71 1.20
C LEU A 27 10.76 3.31 2.29
N GLY A 28 10.01 2.24 2.09
CA GLY A 28 9.08 1.70 3.08
C GLY A 28 9.75 0.93 4.23
N VAL A 29 11.07 0.78 4.24
CA VAL A 29 11.79 -0.02 5.24
C VAL A 29 12.45 0.85 6.33
N PRO A 30 13.34 1.84 6.05
CA PRO A 30 14.21 2.42 7.08
C PRO A 30 13.46 3.14 8.20
N SER A 31 12.51 4.01 7.85
CA SER A 31 11.77 4.83 8.85
C SER A 31 10.72 4.04 9.63
N ARG A 32 10.33 2.86 9.17
CA ARG A 32 9.28 2.03 9.77
C ARG A 32 9.79 0.94 10.68
N MET A 33 11.11 0.83 10.83
CA MET A 33 11.75 -0.16 11.72
C MET A 33 11.27 -1.60 11.46
N ASN A 34 11.09 -1.95 10.18
CA ASN A 34 10.57 -3.25 9.76
C ASN A 34 11.59 -4.04 8.92
N ILE A 35 12.87 -3.98 9.29
CA ILE A 35 13.96 -4.69 8.59
C ILE A 35 13.73 -6.21 8.51
N GLY A 36 12.95 -6.76 9.44
CA GLY A 36 12.58 -8.17 9.46
C GLY A 36 11.93 -8.66 8.17
N GLN A 37 11.24 -7.79 7.43
CA GLN A 37 10.66 -8.17 6.14
C GLN A 37 11.73 -8.53 5.09
N VAL A 38 12.89 -7.89 5.12
CA VAL A 38 14.01 -8.21 4.22
C VAL A 38 14.58 -9.59 4.56
N LEU A 39 14.73 -9.87 5.84
CA LEU A 39 15.16 -11.19 6.32
C LEU A 39 14.14 -12.28 5.97
N GLU A 40 12.85 -11.97 6.05
CA GLU A 40 11.78 -12.87 5.60
C GLU A 40 11.90 -13.21 4.10
N VAL A 41 12.16 -12.22 3.27
CA VAL A 41 12.37 -12.42 1.83
C VAL A 41 13.52 -13.39 1.57
N HIS A 42 14.65 -13.22 2.24
CA HIS A 42 15.82 -14.08 2.11
C HIS A 42 15.52 -15.52 2.54
N LEU A 43 14.97 -15.67 3.73
CA LEU A 43 14.65 -17.00 4.28
C LEU A 43 13.53 -17.67 3.47
N GLY A 44 12.56 -16.90 2.98
CA GLY A 44 11.49 -17.42 2.14
C GLY A 44 11.99 -17.97 0.81
N TYR A 45 12.98 -17.33 0.22
CA TYR A 45 13.61 -17.87 -1.01
C TYR A 45 14.32 -19.19 -0.74
N ALA A 46 15.10 -19.27 0.33
CA ALA A 46 15.77 -20.50 0.74
C ALA A 46 14.77 -21.62 1.03
N ALA A 47 13.70 -21.33 1.76
CA ALA A 47 12.66 -22.29 2.09
C ALA A 47 11.92 -22.80 0.84
N LYS A 48 11.64 -21.91 -0.12
CA LYS A 48 11.01 -22.31 -1.38
C LYS A 48 11.91 -23.24 -2.20
N THR A 49 13.19 -22.95 -2.25
CA THR A 49 14.18 -23.77 -3.01
C THR A 49 14.38 -25.13 -2.35
N LEU A 50 14.44 -25.18 -1.02
CA LEU A 50 14.64 -26.42 -0.25
C LEU A 50 13.35 -27.21 0.00
N GLY A 51 12.18 -26.60 -0.22
CA GLY A 51 10.89 -27.27 -0.16
C GLY A 51 10.29 -27.46 1.24
N TYR A 52 10.63 -26.62 2.22
CA TYR A 52 10.07 -26.69 3.57
C TYR A 52 9.38 -25.36 3.96
N LYS A 53 8.64 -25.41 5.06
CA LYS A 53 8.01 -24.22 5.67
C LYS A 53 8.75 -23.86 6.93
N VAL A 54 8.90 -22.54 7.18
CA VAL A 54 9.60 -22.01 8.34
C VAL A 54 8.60 -21.28 9.24
N ALA A 55 8.67 -21.55 10.53
CA ALA A 55 7.97 -20.81 11.57
C ALA A 55 9.01 -20.10 12.44
N THR A 56 8.87 -18.79 12.58
CA THR A 56 9.78 -17.96 13.37
C THR A 56 8.99 -17.22 14.46
N PRO A 57 8.81 -17.82 15.66
CA PRO A 57 8.18 -17.14 16.79
C PRO A 57 8.93 -15.87 17.16
N ILE A 58 8.23 -14.92 17.81
CA ILE A 58 8.73 -13.55 18.06
C ILE A 58 10.06 -13.54 18.80
N PHE A 59 10.22 -14.39 19.83
CA PHE A 59 11.43 -14.42 20.68
C PHE A 59 12.32 -15.65 20.45
N ASP A 60 11.96 -16.49 19.49
CA ASP A 60 12.70 -17.71 19.13
C ASP A 60 12.73 -17.85 17.60
N GLY A 61 13.22 -16.81 16.95
CA GLY A 61 13.32 -16.73 15.50
C GLY A 61 14.70 -17.17 15.00
N ALA A 62 14.89 -17.05 13.69
CA ALA A 62 16.17 -17.29 13.05
C ALA A 62 17.10 -16.08 13.19
N SER A 63 18.38 -16.32 13.47
CA SER A 63 19.39 -15.28 13.44
C SER A 63 19.82 -14.97 12.00
N TYR A 64 20.53 -13.87 11.81
CA TYR A 64 21.11 -13.52 10.50
C TYR A 64 22.01 -14.63 9.95
N GLU A 65 22.82 -15.23 10.84
CA GLU A 65 23.72 -16.32 10.49
C GLU A 65 22.96 -17.59 10.02
N ASP A 66 21.88 -17.93 10.72
CA ASP A 66 21.02 -19.06 10.36
C ASP A 66 20.43 -18.89 8.94
N ILE A 67 19.95 -17.69 8.63
CA ILE A 67 19.39 -17.36 7.32
C ILE A 67 20.46 -17.47 6.24
N ARG A 68 21.64 -16.97 6.51
CA ARG A 68 22.77 -17.04 5.60
C ARG A 68 23.19 -18.48 5.30
N GLU A 69 23.24 -19.34 6.32
CA GLU A 69 23.52 -20.75 6.16
C GLU A 69 22.48 -21.45 5.30
N GLU A 70 21.19 -21.15 5.51
CA GLU A 70 20.12 -21.74 4.71
C GLU A 70 20.18 -21.28 3.24
N LEU A 71 20.56 -20.05 2.98
CA LEU A 71 20.77 -19.54 1.61
C LEU A 71 21.93 -20.30 0.93
N ILE A 72 23.02 -20.55 1.63
CA ILE A 72 24.17 -21.30 1.13
C ILE A 72 23.75 -22.76 0.82
N LYS A 73 22.99 -23.41 1.70
CA LYS A 73 22.46 -24.77 1.48
C LYS A 73 21.57 -24.85 0.25
N ALA A 74 20.81 -23.80 -0.02
CA ALA A 74 19.94 -23.71 -1.19
C ALA A 74 20.70 -23.42 -2.50
N GLY A 75 21.98 -23.12 -2.43
CA GLY A 75 22.79 -22.73 -3.58
C GLY A 75 22.55 -21.31 -4.07
N LEU A 76 21.99 -20.45 -3.20
CA LEU A 76 21.71 -19.05 -3.47
C LEU A 76 22.84 -18.15 -2.97
N ASP A 77 22.83 -16.87 -3.41
CA ASP A 77 23.75 -15.87 -2.90
C ASP A 77 23.55 -15.70 -1.39
N PRO A 78 24.61 -15.81 -0.55
CA PRO A 78 24.49 -15.61 0.89
C PRO A 78 23.95 -14.25 1.31
N GLU A 79 24.03 -13.24 0.46
CA GLU A 79 23.46 -11.92 0.68
C GLU A 79 21.99 -11.82 0.26
N GLY A 80 21.43 -12.87 -0.34
CA GLY A 80 20.04 -12.92 -0.77
C GLY A 80 19.73 -12.07 -1.98
N LYS A 81 20.73 -11.68 -2.74
CA LYS A 81 20.59 -10.83 -3.92
C LYS A 81 20.69 -11.63 -5.21
N SER A 82 20.04 -11.14 -6.25
CA SER A 82 20.05 -11.77 -7.57
C SER A 82 20.21 -10.71 -8.65
N TRP A 83 20.76 -11.13 -9.80
CA TRP A 83 20.75 -10.29 -10.99
C TRP A 83 19.35 -10.28 -11.58
N LEU A 84 18.88 -9.10 -11.94
CA LEU A 84 17.61 -8.90 -12.64
C LEU A 84 17.86 -8.26 -13.99
N TYR A 85 16.91 -8.46 -14.89
CA TYR A 85 16.89 -7.86 -16.21
C TYR A 85 15.62 -7.03 -16.36
N ASP A 86 15.74 -5.88 -17.04
CA ASP A 86 14.59 -5.02 -17.32
C ASP A 86 13.68 -5.70 -18.34
N GLY A 87 12.40 -5.81 -18.01
CA GLY A 87 11.41 -6.44 -18.89
C GLY A 87 11.12 -5.66 -20.17
N ARG A 88 11.42 -4.36 -20.19
CA ARG A 88 11.18 -3.51 -21.37
C ARG A 88 12.34 -3.50 -22.35
N THR A 89 13.55 -3.41 -21.84
CA THR A 89 14.78 -3.27 -22.64
C THR A 89 15.57 -4.56 -22.78
N GLY A 90 15.39 -5.50 -21.86
CA GLY A 90 16.19 -6.72 -21.76
C GLY A 90 17.58 -6.52 -21.20
N GLU A 91 17.93 -5.32 -20.77
CA GLU A 91 19.22 -5.00 -20.19
C GLU A 91 19.32 -5.45 -18.74
N ARG A 92 20.51 -5.91 -18.34
CA ARG A 92 20.77 -6.29 -16.95
C ARG A 92 20.83 -5.04 -16.06
N PHE A 93 20.31 -5.16 -14.83
CA PHE A 93 20.47 -4.11 -13.82
C PHE A 93 21.95 -3.93 -13.46
N ASP A 94 22.31 -2.71 -13.09
CA ASP A 94 23.69 -2.35 -12.73
C ASP A 94 24.15 -3.08 -11.47
N ASN A 95 23.26 -3.30 -10.53
CA ASN A 95 23.53 -3.97 -9.26
C ASN A 95 22.58 -5.13 -9.01
N LYS A 96 23.03 -6.09 -8.20
CA LYS A 96 22.18 -7.15 -7.70
C LYS A 96 21.07 -6.59 -6.82
N VAL A 97 19.89 -7.19 -6.89
CA VAL A 97 18.69 -6.77 -6.17
C VAL A 97 18.23 -7.90 -5.24
N THR A 98 17.73 -7.52 -4.06
CA THR A 98 17.11 -8.47 -3.13
C THR A 98 15.83 -9.02 -3.75
N VAL A 99 15.78 -10.33 -3.94
CA VAL A 99 14.65 -11.06 -4.51
C VAL A 99 14.37 -12.28 -3.66
N GLY A 100 13.12 -12.61 -3.48
CA GLY A 100 12.72 -13.79 -2.73
C GLY A 100 11.21 -13.93 -2.66
N TYR A 101 10.74 -14.75 -1.76
CA TYR A 101 9.34 -15.03 -1.54
C TYR A 101 8.89 -14.41 -0.20
N VAL A 102 7.74 -13.79 -0.22
CA VAL A 102 7.16 -13.19 0.97
C VAL A 102 5.66 -13.47 0.99
N TYR A 103 5.09 -13.54 2.20
CA TYR A 103 3.67 -13.78 2.40
C TYR A 103 2.91 -12.45 2.33
N PHE A 104 2.03 -12.31 1.34
CA PHE A 104 1.20 -11.13 1.14
C PHE A 104 -0.25 -11.38 1.50
N LEU A 105 -0.86 -10.37 2.11
CA LEU A 105 -2.28 -10.35 2.40
C LEU A 105 -2.94 -9.17 1.67
N LYS A 106 -4.06 -9.44 1.01
CA LYS A 106 -4.94 -8.39 0.50
C LYS A 106 -5.91 -8.00 1.61
N LEU A 107 -5.79 -6.77 2.12
CA LEU A 107 -6.69 -6.26 3.14
C LEU A 107 -8.00 -5.78 2.54
N HIS A 108 -9.08 -5.85 3.32
CA HIS A 108 -10.41 -5.44 2.89
C HIS A 108 -10.61 -3.91 2.94
N HIS A 109 -9.59 -3.16 2.59
CA HIS A 109 -9.60 -1.70 2.48
C HIS A 109 -9.45 -1.30 1.01
N LEU A 110 -10.42 -1.70 0.20
CA LEU A 110 -10.42 -1.48 -1.24
C LEU A 110 -10.94 -0.09 -1.57
N VAL A 111 -10.33 0.55 -2.56
CA VAL A 111 -10.68 1.92 -2.93
C VAL A 111 -12.12 2.05 -3.43
N ASP A 112 -12.65 1.07 -4.14
CA ASP A 112 -14.01 1.10 -4.67
C ASP A 112 -15.08 1.12 -3.57
N ASP A 113 -14.78 0.53 -2.41
CA ASP A 113 -15.68 0.55 -1.25
C ASP A 113 -15.63 1.88 -0.49
N LYS A 114 -14.60 2.69 -0.70
CA LYS A 114 -14.31 3.91 0.06
C LYS A 114 -14.45 5.18 -0.75
N ILE A 115 -14.28 5.11 -2.07
CA ILE A 115 -14.42 6.28 -2.93
C ILE A 115 -15.88 6.74 -2.91
N HIS A 116 -16.09 8.01 -2.63
CA HIS A 116 -17.41 8.58 -2.52
C HIS A 116 -17.40 10.05 -2.90
N ALA A 117 -18.42 10.47 -3.64
CA ALA A 117 -18.66 11.85 -4.00
C ALA A 117 -20.16 12.12 -3.99
N ARG A 118 -20.53 13.38 -3.80
CA ARG A 118 -21.92 13.80 -3.81
C ARG A 118 -22.03 15.22 -4.39
N SER A 119 -23.02 15.42 -5.23
CA SER A 119 -23.49 16.75 -5.60
C SER A 119 -24.79 17.08 -4.86
N THR A 120 -25.84 16.32 -5.13
CA THR A 120 -27.14 16.39 -4.45
C THR A 120 -27.55 14.99 -4.06
N GLY A 121 -28.33 14.86 -2.99
CA GLY A 121 -28.77 13.57 -2.50
C GLY A 121 -29.76 13.67 -1.35
N PRO A 122 -30.00 12.59 -0.61
CA PRO A 122 -30.98 12.57 0.47
C PRO A 122 -30.58 13.46 1.66
N TYR A 123 -31.59 14.02 2.30
CA TYR A 123 -31.47 14.84 3.51
C TYR A 123 -32.21 14.19 4.68
N SER A 124 -31.79 14.52 5.91
CA SER A 124 -32.50 14.10 7.11
C SER A 124 -33.91 14.71 7.16
N LEU A 125 -34.89 13.92 7.60
CA LEU A 125 -36.27 14.39 7.73
C LEU A 125 -36.44 15.43 8.83
N VAL A 126 -35.65 15.35 9.89
CA VAL A 126 -35.78 16.23 11.06
C VAL A 126 -34.96 17.51 10.90
N THR A 127 -33.67 17.36 10.61
CA THR A 127 -32.73 18.50 10.57
C THR A 127 -32.60 19.14 9.20
N GLN A 128 -33.10 18.49 8.14
CA GLN A 128 -32.94 18.93 6.74
C GLN A 128 -31.47 19.12 6.34
N GLN A 129 -30.58 18.44 7.00
CA GLN A 129 -29.15 18.40 6.69
C GLN A 129 -28.84 17.17 5.81
N PRO A 130 -27.78 17.23 4.97
CA PRO A 130 -27.34 16.06 4.23
C PRO A 130 -27.03 14.89 5.15
N LEU A 131 -27.44 13.68 4.75
CA LEU A 131 -27.12 12.46 5.47
C LEU A 131 -25.61 12.21 5.43
N GLY A 132 -25.09 11.42 6.38
CA GLY A 132 -23.69 11.00 6.42
C GLY A 132 -23.51 9.58 5.88
N GLY A 133 -22.27 9.28 5.46
CA GLY A 133 -21.87 7.95 5.03
C GLY A 133 -22.09 7.63 3.54
N LYS A 134 -21.25 6.77 3.01
CA LYS A 134 -21.29 6.35 1.60
C LYS A 134 -22.58 5.58 1.26
N ALA A 135 -23.03 4.71 2.16
CA ALA A 135 -24.18 3.86 1.94
C ALA A 135 -25.49 4.65 1.73
N GLN A 136 -25.63 5.80 2.38
CA GLN A 136 -26.77 6.69 2.25
C GLN A 136 -26.56 7.78 1.17
N PHE A 137 -25.52 7.69 0.37
CA PHE A 137 -25.14 8.74 -0.55
C PHE A 137 -25.01 10.09 0.16
N GLY A 138 -24.36 10.08 1.33
CA GLY A 138 -24.21 11.23 2.21
C GLY A 138 -23.09 12.18 1.84
N GLY A 139 -23.12 13.37 2.46
CA GLY A 139 -22.09 14.39 2.29
C GLY A 139 -21.00 14.29 3.36
N GLN A 140 -19.94 15.05 3.15
CA GLN A 140 -18.87 15.20 4.13
C GLN A 140 -19.29 16.13 5.27
N ARG A 141 -18.81 15.82 6.47
CA ARG A 141 -19.00 16.71 7.61
C ARG A 141 -18.01 17.87 7.56
N PHE A 142 -18.54 19.08 7.56
CA PHE A 142 -17.75 20.31 7.69
C PHE A 142 -17.79 20.77 9.15
N GLY A 143 -16.80 20.37 9.93
CA GLY A 143 -16.74 20.62 11.37
C GLY A 143 -16.16 22.00 11.71
N GLU A 144 -16.01 22.27 13.01
CA GLU A 144 -15.47 23.55 13.52
C GLU A 144 -14.06 23.85 12.97
N MET A 145 -13.19 22.86 12.91
CA MET A 145 -11.81 23.07 12.43
C MET A 145 -11.77 23.49 10.96
N GLU A 146 -12.63 22.93 10.13
CA GLU A 146 -12.76 23.29 8.73
C GLU A 146 -13.32 24.70 8.56
N VAL A 147 -14.23 25.11 9.43
CA VAL A 147 -14.73 26.50 9.50
C VAL A 147 -13.60 27.46 9.84
N TRP A 148 -12.76 27.13 10.81
CA TRP A 148 -11.59 27.94 11.17
C TRP A 148 -10.61 28.10 10.01
N ALA A 149 -10.42 27.06 9.24
CA ALA A 149 -9.55 27.13 8.05
C ALA A 149 -10.08 28.14 7.02
N LEU A 150 -11.38 28.16 6.74
CA LEU A 150 -11.99 29.15 5.85
C LEU A 150 -11.93 30.54 6.41
N GLU A 151 -12.12 30.72 7.70
CA GLU A 151 -11.96 32.03 8.38
C GLU A 151 -10.54 32.57 8.24
N ALA A 152 -9.53 31.69 8.39
CA ALA A 152 -8.12 32.05 8.24
C ALA A 152 -7.79 32.56 6.81
N TYR A 153 -8.43 31.99 5.80
CA TYR A 153 -8.28 32.42 4.40
C TYR A 153 -9.14 33.62 4.06
N GLY A 154 -10.05 34.08 4.94
CA GLY A 154 -10.97 35.14 4.65
C GLY A 154 -12.03 34.82 3.59
N ALA A 155 -12.33 33.54 3.39
CA ALA A 155 -13.26 33.02 2.37
C ALA A 155 -14.72 33.11 2.87
N ALA A 156 -15.23 34.32 3.07
CA ALA A 156 -16.54 34.54 3.67
C ALA A 156 -17.71 34.05 2.81
N TYR A 157 -17.67 34.26 1.53
CA TYR A 157 -18.72 33.78 0.60
C TYR A 157 -18.80 32.27 0.53
N THR A 158 -17.66 31.59 0.48
CA THR A 158 -17.59 30.11 0.49
C THR A 158 -18.15 29.56 1.79
N LEU A 159 -17.81 30.16 2.91
CA LEU A 159 -18.31 29.76 4.22
C LEU A 159 -19.83 29.96 4.32
N GLN A 160 -20.35 31.08 3.86
CA GLN A 160 -21.78 31.34 3.83
C GLN A 160 -22.54 30.32 2.98
N GLU A 161 -22.01 29.97 1.81
CA GLU A 161 -22.60 28.98 0.94
C GLU A 161 -22.65 27.59 1.61
N ILE A 162 -21.57 27.19 2.26
CA ILE A 162 -21.49 25.89 2.94
C ILE A 162 -22.46 25.80 4.12
N LEU A 163 -22.62 26.89 4.88
CA LEU A 163 -23.47 26.89 6.08
C LEU A 163 -24.96 27.03 5.76
N THR A 164 -25.32 27.59 4.62
CA THR A 164 -26.72 27.90 4.27
C THR A 164 -27.24 26.99 3.14
N VAL A 165 -26.94 27.33 1.89
CA VAL A 165 -27.51 26.65 0.71
C VAL A 165 -27.16 25.18 0.64
N LYS A 166 -25.95 24.80 1.01
CA LYS A 166 -25.46 23.40 0.98
C LYS A 166 -25.80 22.61 2.25
N SER A 167 -26.44 23.22 3.23
CA SER A 167 -26.78 22.56 4.49
C SER A 167 -28.30 22.47 4.67
N ASP A 168 -28.88 23.33 5.50
CA ASP A 168 -30.27 23.24 5.98
C ASP A 168 -31.15 24.40 5.57
N ASP A 169 -30.70 25.28 4.73
CA ASP A 169 -31.50 26.42 4.23
C ASP A 169 -32.50 25.95 3.17
N VAL A 170 -33.72 25.67 3.60
CA VAL A 170 -34.79 25.14 2.75
C VAL A 170 -35.29 26.16 1.74
N THR A 171 -35.26 27.48 2.08
CA THR A 171 -35.69 28.54 1.20
C THR A 171 -34.64 28.92 0.15
N GLY A 172 -33.39 28.70 0.46
CA GLY A 172 -32.25 28.96 -0.43
C GLY A 172 -32.07 27.91 -1.51
#